data_a88aa641931cacc44ea6345aa823af36
#
_entry.id   a88aa641931cacc44ea6345aa823af36
#
_cell.length_a   1.000
_cell.length_b   1.000
_cell.length_c   1.000
_cell.angle_alpha   90.00
_cell.angle_beta   90.00
_cell.angle_gamma   90.00
#
_symmetry.space_group_name_H-M   'P 1'
#
loop_
_entity.id
_entity.type
_entity.pdbx_description
1 polymer ?
#
loop_
_entity_poly.entity_id
_entity_poly.type
_entity_poly.pdbx_seq_one_letter_code
_entity_poly.pdbx_strand_id
1 'polypeptide(L)'
;MKKLFILLVCLLPVLAQAQMETSVAGFIPLSGSGRIVYNFNPGWRFHRGNIKGAEAVRFDDTSWQVVSVPHTVELMPAEASGCRNYQGVAWYRKHFVIPQDMKGKEVSLHFEGAMGKQVIYLNGKRVQEHLGGYLPFTVQLTEQGVQPGDSCLLAVMTDNSDDKNFPPGKRQYTLDFAYHGGIYRDVWMIGKSSVAITDALEADKVAGGGVFVHFDNISGKKAEVYVDTEVHNSGKRTRTVAVETVLVDAGDVPVKRVSQQVKLQ
;
A
#
# COMPACT_ATOMS: atom_id res chain seq x y z
N MET A 1 -13.11 -66.75 12.47
CA MET A 1 -12.45 -65.55 13.04
C MET A 1 -12.21 -64.55 11.92
N LYS A 2 -13.04 -63.52 11.84
CA LYS A 2 -12.89 -62.44 10.83
C LYS A 2 -11.98 -61.36 11.41
N LYS A 3 -10.82 -61.13 10.80
CA LYS A 3 -9.89 -60.06 11.19
C LYS A 3 -10.43 -58.76 10.60
N LEU A 4 -10.81 -57.80 11.45
CA LEU A 4 -11.21 -56.45 11.12
C LEU A 4 -9.92 -55.61 10.97
N PHE A 5 -9.64 -55.17 9.74
CA PHE A 5 -8.57 -54.19 9.46
C PHE A 5 -9.15 -52.78 9.67
N ILE A 6 -8.71 -52.09 10.71
CA ILE A 6 -9.02 -50.66 10.92
C ILE A 6 -7.96 -49.88 10.16
N LEU A 7 -8.39 -49.23 9.07
CA LEU A 7 -7.57 -48.26 8.31
C LEU A 7 -7.60 -46.94 9.06
N LEU A 8 -6.52 -46.62 9.78
CA LEU A 8 -6.35 -45.35 10.44
C LEU A 8 -5.92 -44.31 9.36
N VAL A 9 -6.89 -43.53 8.85
CA VAL A 9 -6.60 -42.37 7.97
C VAL A 9 -6.14 -41.22 8.83
N CYS A 10 -4.82 -40.99 8.91
CA CYS A 10 -4.26 -39.78 9.49
C CYS A 10 -4.61 -38.58 8.58
N LEU A 11 -5.62 -37.82 8.95
CA LEU A 11 -5.86 -36.48 8.44
C LEU A 11 -4.74 -35.56 8.95
N LEU A 12 -3.69 -35.41 8.16
CA LEU A 12 -2.72 -34.32 8.39
C LEU A 12 -3.45 -33.01 8.08
N PRO A 13 -3.45 -32.03 9.00
CA PRO A 13 -3.94 -30.71 8.65
C PRO A 13 -3.02 -30.14 7.57
N VAL A 14 -3.54 -29.98 6.37
CA VAL A 14 -2.90 -29.16 5.33
C VAL A 14 -2.96 -27.73 5.89
N LEU A 15 -1.87 -27.28 6.49
CA LEU A 15 -1.67 -25.86 6.76
C LEU A 15 -1.64 -25.20 5.39
N ALA A 16 -2.77 -24.65 4.97
CA ALA A 16 -2.82 -23.73 3.85
C ALA A 16 -1.93 -22.54 4.26
N GLN A 17 -0.68 -22.55 3.78
CA GLN A 17 0.12 -21.34 3.79
C GLN A 17 -0.64 -20.36 2.91
N ALA A 18 -1.16 -19.30 3.52
CA ALA A 18 -1.72 -18.18 2.77
C ALA A 18 -0.60 -17.67 1.85
N GLN A 19 -0.72 -17.99 0.58
CA GLN A 19 0.19 -17.51 -0.43
C GLN A 19 -0.01 -16.00 -0.49
N MET A 20 1.05 -15.23 -0.25
CA MET A 20 0.97 -13.79 -0.31
C MET A 20 0.66 -13.41 -1.75
N GLU A 21 -0.55 -12.88 -1.96
CA GLU A 21 -0.91 -12.34 -3.27
C GLU A 21 -0.03 -11.13 -3.55
N THR A 22 0.62 -11.12 -4.70
CA THR A 22 1.39 -9.98 -5.18
C THR A 22 0.52 -9.14 -6.10
N SER A 23 0.61 -7.83 -5.96
CA SER A 23 -0.04 -6.89 -6.88
C SER A 23 0.59 -6.99 -8.26
N VAL A 24 -0.26 -7.00 -9.29
CA VAL A 24 0.20 -6.86 -10.69
C VAL A 24 0.36 -5.39 -11.09
N ALA A 25 -0.02 -4.45 -10.22
CA ALA A 25 0.02 -3.01 -10.48
C ALA A 25 1.37 -2.34 -10.17
N GLY A 26 2.36 -3.10 -9.70
CA GLY A 26 3.72 -2.59 -9.52
C GLY A 26 4.31 -2.78 -8.12
N PHE A 27 3.51 -3.14 -7.11
CA PHE A 27 4.05 -3.45 -5.80
C PHE A 27 4.41 -4.94 -5.70
N ILE A 28 5.70 -5.24 -5.60
CA ILE A 28 6.22 -6.60 -5.46
C ILE A 28 7.01 -6.70 -4.15
N PRO A 29 6.54 -7.47 -3.15
CA PRO A 29 7.31 -7.71 -1.94
C PRO A 29 8.59 -8.47 -2.25
N LEU A 30 9.75 -7.91 -1.88
CA LEU A 30 11.03 -8.58 -2.05
C LEU A 30 11.31 -9.51 -0.87
N SER A 31 11.51 -10.79 -1.17
CA SER A 31 11.94 -11.79 -0.18
C SER A 31 13.28 -11.37 0.45
N GLY A 32 13.39 -11.52 1.77
CA GLY A 32 14.61 -11.19 2.51
C GLY A 32 14.88 -9.69 2.71
N SER A 33 13.95 -8.81 2.32
CA SER A 33 14.10 -7.35 2.51
C SER A 33 14.02 -6.89 3.97
N GLY A 34 13.70 -7.79 4.91
CA GLY A 34 13.45 -7.47 6.32
C GLY A 34 12.12 -6.75 6.58
N ARG A 35 11.33 -6.50 5.54
CA ARG A 35 9.96 -5.98 5.65
C ARG A 35 8.97 -7.12 5.84
N ILE A 36 7.91 -6.84 6.62
CA ILE A 36 6.75 -7.71 6.74
C ILE A 36 5.64 -7.05 5.93
N VAL A 37 5.02 -7.80 5.04
CA VAL A 37 3.98 -7.28 4.15
C VAL A 37 2.75 -8.18 4.23
N TYR A 38 1.59 -7.55 4.47
CA TYR A 38 0.29 -8.21 4.46
C TYR A 38 -0.61 -7.59 3.41
N ASN A 39 -1.34 -8.46 2.71
CA ASN A 39 -2.44 -8.03 1.86
C ASN A 39 -3.56 -7.46 2.74
N PHE A 40 -3.96 -6.21 2.48
CA PHE A 40 -4.97 -5.50 3.25
C PHE A 40 -6.31 -5.36 2.51
N ASN A 41 -6.43 -6.03 1.35
CA ASN A 41 -7.57 -5.92 0.44
C ASN A 41 -8.91 -6.48 0.96
N PRO A 42 -8.97 -7.65 1.66
CA PRO A 42 -10.25 -8.26 2.01
C PRO A 42 -10.99 -7.55 3.14
N GLY A 43 -12.31 -7.68 3.15
CA GLY A 43 -13.13 -7.42 4.34
C GLY A 43 -13.37 -5.94 4.67
N TRP A 44 -13.46 -5.09 3.67
CA TRP A 44 -13.91 -3.71 3.85
C TRP A 44 -15.44 -3.64 3.92
N ARG A 45 -15.94 -2.72 4.72
CA ARG A 45 -17.35 -2.28 4.72
C ARG A 45 -17.45 -1.06 3.82
N PHE A 46 -18.33 -1.12 2.83
CA PHE A 46 -18.51 -0.08 1.82
C PHE A 46 -19.91 0.50 1.84
N HIS A 47 -19.98 1.82 1.68
CA HIS A 47 -21.26 2.53 1.50
C HIS A 47 -21.08 3.66 0.49
N ARG A 48 -21.95 3.71 -0.52
CA ARG A 48 -22.02 4.81 -1.48
C ARG A 48 -22.86 5.94 -0.93
N GLY A 49 -22.32 7.15 -0.88
CA GLY A 49 -22.98 8.35 -0.37
C GLY A 49 -22.28 8.93 0.85
N ASN A 50 -22.64 10.17 1.16
CA ASN A 50 -22.08 10.87 2.30
C ASN A 50 -22.87 10.52 3.58
N ILE A 51 -22.24 9.84 4.50
CA ILE A 51 -22.81 9.41 5.77
C ILE A 51 -22.17 10.20 6.90
N LYS A 52 -22.96 10.96 7.62
CA LYS A 52 -22.51 11.73 8.78
C LYS A 52 -22.10 10.79 9.92
N GLY A 53 -20.89 11.00 10.45
CA GLY A 53 -20.37 10.23 11.57
C GLY A 53 -19.76 8.88 11.18
N ALA A 54 -19.64 8.60 9.87
CA ALA A 54 -19.05 7.34 9.38
C ALA A 54 -17.57 7.15 9.77
N GLU A 55 -16.89 8.21 10.19
CA GLU A 55 -15.54 8.16 10.74
C GLU A 55 -15.50 7.62 12.18
N ALA A 56 -16.60 7.70 12.91
CA ALA A 56 -16.63 7.41 14.34
C ALA A 56 -16.50 5.91 14.64
N VAL A 57 -15.76 5.57 15.71
CA VAL A 57 -15.54 4.18 16.14
C VAL A 57 -16.86 3.46 16.46
N ARG A 58 -17.81 4.18 17.05
CA ARG A 58 -19.11 3.62 17.48
C ARG A 58 -20.17 3.60 16.38
N PHE A 59 -19.83 4.05 15.17
CA PHE A 59 -20.76 4.00 14.05
C PHE A 59 -21.05 2.54 13.68
N ASP A 60 -22.32 2.20 13.53
CA ASP A 60 -22.75 0.86 13.14
C ASP A 60 -22.66 0.70 11.61
N ASP A 61 -21.68 -0.07 11.16
CA ASP A 61 -21.47 -0.40 9.76
C ASP A 61 -21.87 -1.84 9.40
N THR A 62 -22.60 -2.54 10.28
CA THR A 62 -22.98 -3.95 10.09
C THR A 62 -23.85 -4.19 8.87
N SER A 63 -24.66 -3.21 8.49
CA SER A 63 -25.51 -3.25 7.29
C SER A 63 -24.80 -2.88 6.00
N TRP A 64 -23.55 -2.43 6.06
CA TRP A 64 -22.80 -2.01 4.88
C TRP A 64 -22.36 -3.23 4.05
N GLN A 65 -22.24 -3.01 2.75
CA GLN A 65 -21.74 -4.06 1.84
C GLN A 65 -20.31 -4.47 2.23
N VAL A 66 -20.07 -5.78 2.29
CA VAL A 66 -18.70 -6.31 2.45
C VAL A 66 -18.07 -6.43 1.08
N VAL A 67 -16.90 -5.79 0.91
CA VAL A 67 -16.16 -5.78 -0.34
C VAL A 67 -14.70 -6.13 -0.11
N SER A 68 -14.02 -6.54 -1.16
CA SER A 68 -12.56 -6.55 -1.26
C SER A 68 -12.12 -5.42 -2.19
N VAL A 69 -11.04 -4.73 -1.84
CA VAL A 69 -10.35 -3.86 -2.80
C VAL A 69 -9.37 -4.71 -3.64
N PRO A 70 -9.06 -4.35 -4.88
CA PRO A 70 -9.58 -3.22 -5.67
C PRO A 70 -11.10 -3.23 -5.83
N HIS A 71 -11.72 -2.07 -5.62
CA HIS A 71 -13.17 -1.93 -5.68
C HIS A 71 -13.55 -0.58 -6.32
N THR A 72 -14.58 -0.58 -7.15
CA THR A 72 -15.16 0.63 -7.73
C THR A 72 -16.50 0.97 -7.08
N VAL A 73 -16.76 2.27 -6.90
CA VAL A 73 -18.03 2.76 -6.32
C VAL A 73 -19.23 2.38 -7.19
N GLU A 74 -19.03 2.29 -8.50
CA GLU A 74 -20.03 1.88 -9.48
C GLU A 74 -19.37 1.09 -10.61
N LEU A 75 -19.96 -0.06 -10.95
CA LEU A 75 -19.54 -0.81 -12.11
C LEU A 75 -20.04 -0.10 -13.38
N MET A 76 -19.15 0.09 -14.33
CA MET A 76 -19.45 0.67 -15.61
C MET A 76 -19.19 -0.34 -16.73
N PRO A 77 -19.86 -0.21 -17.89
CA PRO A 77 -19.51 -0.99 -19.08
C PRO A 77 -18.03 -0.81 -19.45
N ALA A 78 -17.42 -1.83 -20.04
CA ALA A 78 -16.01 -1.78 -20.47
C ALA A 78 -15.72 -0.62 -21.46
N GLU A 79 -16.71 -0.22 -22.22
CA GLU A 79 -16.63 0.84 -23.22
C GLU A 79 -17.36 2.12 -22.75
N ALA A 80 -17.11 2.49 -21.48
CA ALA A 80 -17.81 3.59 -20.83
C ALA A 80 -17.19 4.96 -21.11
N SER A 81 -16.37 5.10 -22.15
CA SER A 81 -15.76 6.37 -22.55
C SER A 81 -16.80 7.50 -22.67
N GLY A 82 -16.57 8.60 -21.97
CA GLY A 82 -17.49 9.74 -21.94
C GLY A 82 -18.83 9.50 -21.24
N CYS A 83 -19.03 8.34 -20.59
CA CYS A 83 -20.29 8.08 -19.90
C CYS A 83 -20.31 8.75 -18.51
N ARG A 84 -21.52 8.95 -18.01
CA ARG A 84 -21.76 9.46 -16.66
C ARG A 84 -21.73 8.31 -15.68
N ASN A 85 -20.92 8.45 -14.66
CA ASN A 85 -20.83 7.54 -13.52
C ASN A 85 -21.23 8.26 -12.23
N TYR A 86 -21.29 7.54 -11.15
CA TYR A 86 -21.47 8.12 -9.82
C TYR A 86 -20.29 9.08 -9.53
N GLN A 87 -20.62 10.31 -9.16
CA GLN A 87 -19.70 11.33 -8.68
C GLN A 87 -20.12 11.75 -7.29
N GLY A 88 -19.22 11.73 -6.34
CA GLY A 88 -19.50 12.11 -4.97
C GLY A 88 -18.81 11.22 -3.96
N VAL A 89 -19.28 11.35 -2.72
CA VAL A 89 -18.67 10.69 -1.55
C VAL A 89 -19.06 9.22 -1.48
N ALA A 90 -18.08 8.39 -1.13
CA ALA A 90 -18.29 7.02 -0.67
C ALA A 90 -17.39 6.74 0.54
N TRP A 91 -17.77 5.76 1.33
CA TRP A 91 -17.04 5.39 2.53
C TRP A 91 -16.59 3.94 2.48
N TYR A 92 -15.36 3.71 2.94
CA TYR A 92 -14.78 2.40 3.19
C TYR A 92 -14.37 2.33 4.65
N ARG A 93 -14.78 1.28 5.36
CA ARG A 93 -14.40 1.06 6.76
C ARG A 93 -13.82 -0.33 6.91
N LYS A 94 -12.79 -0.47 7.74
CA LYS A 94 -12.16 -1.77 8.01
C LYS A 94 -11.74 -1.88 9.46
N HIS A 95 -12.27 -2.88 10.13
CA HIS A 95 -11.84 -3.30 11.46
C HIS A 95 -10.70 -4.31 11.32
N PHE A 96 -9.61 -4.10 12.03
CA PHE A 96 -8.43 -4.96 11.93
C PHE A 96 -7.61 -4.94 13.23
N VAL A 97 -6.69 -5.88 13.35
CA VAL A 97 -5.72 -5.95 14.44
C VAL A 97 -4.32 -5.81 13.85
N ILE A 98 -3.46 -5.01 14.50
CA ILE A 98 -2.05 -4.94 14.11
C ILE A 98 -1.38 -6.29 14.45
N PRO A 99 -0.78 -6.99 13.47
CA PRO A 99 -0.15 -8.29 13.71
C PRO A 99 0.98 -8.23 14.75
N GLN A 100 1.08 -9.27 15.58
CA GLN A 100 2.08 -9.32 16.66
C GLN A 100 3.52 -9.40 16.16
N ASP A 101 3.76 -9.97 15.00
CA ASP A 101 5.08 -10.07 14.36
C ASP A 101 5.60 -8.71 13.85
N MET A 102 4.73 -7.70 13.83
CA MET A 102 5.14 -6.31 13.56
C MET A 102 5.74 -5.60 14.79
N LYS A 103 5.96 -6.31 15.90
CA LYS A 103 6.59 -5.74 17.09
C LYS A 103 7.99 -5.16 16.78
N GLY A 104 8.20 -3.89 17.15
CA GLY A 104 9.43 -3.17 16.89
C GLY A 104 9.60 -2.70 15.44
N LYS A 105 8.55 -2.82 14.62
CA LYS A 105 8.49 -2.28 13.27
C LYS A 105 7.72 -0.96 13.24
N GLU A 106 8.02 -0.14 12.27
CA GLU A 106 7.15 0.94 11.82
C GLU A 106 6.10 0.37 10.89
N VAL A 107 4.85 0.58 11.23
CA VAL A 107 3.72 0.02 10.49
C VAL A 107 3.02 1.11 9.72
N SER A 108 2.82 0.88 8.44
CA SER A 108 2.10 1.78 7.54
C SER A 108 1.12 1.00 6.66
N LEU A 109 0.15 1.74 6.11
CA LEU A 109 -0.71 1.26 5.03
C LEU A 109 -0.31 1.96 3.74
N HIS A 110 0.01 1.19 2.72
CA HIS A 110 0.33 1.67 1.38
C HIS A 110 -0.88 1.44 0.47
N PHE A 111 -1.45 2.53 -0.03
CA PHE A 111 -2.51 2.54 -1.03
C PHE A 111 -1.89 2.75 -2.39
N GLU A 112 -2.04 1.82 -3.30
CA GLU A 112 -1.52 1.96 -4.67
C GLU A 112 -2.32 2.97 -5.51
N GLY A 113 -3.57 3.23 -5.14
CA GLY A 113 -4.40 4.25 -5.75
C GLY A 113 -5.84 4.25 -5.27
N ALA A 114 -6.36 5.45 -5.06
CA ALA A 114 -7.78 5.70 -4.81
C ALA A 114 -8.19 6.98 -5.53
N MET A 115 -9.39 6.99 -6.12
CA MET A 115 -9.78 8.04 -7.05
C MET A 115 -10.29 9.30 -6.34
N GLY A 116 -9.74 10.44 -6.75
CA GLY A 116 -10.22 11.75 -6.36
C GLY A 116 -9.60 12.27 -5.06
N LYS A 117 -10.41 12.65 -4.10
CA LYS A 117 -10.02 13.08 -2.76
C LYS A 117 -10.25 11.96 -1.76
N GLN A 118 -9.26 11.71 -0.91
CA GLN A 118 -9.39 10.79 0.21
C GLN A 118 -9.20 11.53 1.52
N VAL A 119 -10.07 11.28 2.52
CA VAL A 119 -9.85 11.69 3.91
C VAL A 119 -9.82 10.43 4.76
N ILE A 120 -8.70 10.24 5.44
CA ILE A 120 -8.40 9.02 6.19
C ILE A 120 -8.54 9.28 7.68
N TYR A 121 -9.25 8.37 8.36
CA TYR A 121 -9.46 8.39 9.80
C TYR A 121 -8.98 7.08 10.40
N LEU A 122 -8.19 7.17 11.46
CA LEU A 122 -7.79 6.04 12.28
C LEU A 122 -8.41 6.19 13.67
N ASN A 123 -9.19 5.20 14.09
CA ASN A 123 -9.89 5.20 15.38
C ASN A 123 -10.71 6.48 15.62
N GLY A 124 -11.37 6.98 14.57
CA GLY A 124 -12.21 8.19 14.60
C GLY A 124 -11.46 9.52 14.49
N LYS A 125 -10.13 9.50 14.52
CA LYS A 125 -9.30 10.69 14.37
C LYS A 125 -8.86 10.84 12.90
N ARG A 126 -9.06 12.03 12.31
CA ARG A 126 -8.52 12.36 10.99
C ARG A 126 -6.99 12.35 11.06
N VAL A 127 -6.35 11.54 10.21
CA VAL A 127 -4.89 11.38 10.20
C VAL A 127 -4.25 11.89 8.93
N GLN A 128 -4.96 11.85 7.79
CA GLN A 128 -4.40 12.24 6.50
C GLN A 128 -5.49 12.70 5.52
N GLU A 129 -5.08 13.50 4.56
CA GLU A 129 -5.82 13.78 3.33
C GLU A 129 -4.90 13.52 2.14
N HIS A 130 -5.42 12.90 1.09
CA HIS A 130 -4.74 12.73 -0.18
C HIS A 130 -5.59 13.29 -1.32
N LEU A 131 -4.95 13.98 -2.25
CA LEU A 131 -5.58 14.58 -3.42
C LEU A 131 -4.98 14.01 -4.69
N GLY A 132 -5.82 13.54 -5.57
CA GLY A 132 -5.42 12.93 -6.83
C GLY A 132 -5.89 11.48 -6.93
N GLY A 133 -5.84 10.91 -8.14
CA GLY A 133 -6.42 9.61 -8.39
C GLY A 133 -5.42 8.56 -8.85
N TYR A 134 -4.20 8.94 -9.20
CA TYR A 134 -3.29 8.07 -9.95
C TYR A 134 -2.01 7.69 -9.21
N LEU A 135 -1.63 8.48 -8.21
CA LEU A 135 -0.44 8.24 -7.41
C LEU A 135 -0.77 7.42 -6.15
N PRO A 136 0.14 6.55 -5.72
CA PRO A 136 0.03 5.90 -4.44
C PRO A 136 0.25 6.89 -3.28
N PHE A 137 -0.19 6.49 -2.09
CA PHE A 137 0.07 7.21 -0.84
C PHE A 137 0.18 6.26 0.33
N THR A 138 0.84 6.70 1.39
CA THR A 138 1.09 5.91 2.58
C THR A 138 0.50 6.58 3.81
N VAL A 139 -0.12 5.78 4.68
CA VAL A 139 -0.69 6.20 5.97
C VAL A 139 0.15 5.59 7.08
N GLN A 140 0.85 6.43 7.86
CA GLN A 140 1.69 5.97 8.97
C GLN A 140 0.83 5.62 10.19
N LEU A 141 0.80 4.35 10.58
CA LEU A 141 0.02 3.87 11.73
C LEU A 141 0.77 4.04 13.05
N THR A 142 2.05 3.69 13.08
CA THR A 142 2.88 3.76 14.29
C THR A 142 2.98 5.18 14.83
N GLU A 143 3.07 6.18 13.95
CA GLU A 143 3.08 7.60 14.33
C GLU A 143 1.78 8.07 15.00
N GLN A 144 0.69 7.34 14.78
CA GLN A 144 -0.60 7.59 15.44
C GLN A 144 -0.70 6.89 16.80
N GLY A 145 0.37 6.26 17.28
CA GLY A 145 0.46 5.63 18.59
C GLY A 145 -0.10 4.22 18.68
N VAL A 146 -0.48 3.59 17.56
CA VAL A 146 -0.95 2.20 17.57
C VAL A 146 0.21 1.22 17.74
N GLN A 147 -0.07 0.10 18.39
CA GLN A 147 0.90 -0.93 18.73
C GLN A 147 0.44 -2.31 18.20
N PRO A 148 1.37 -3.26 18.01
CA PRO A 148 1.02 -4.64 17.72
C PRO A 148 0.05 -5.23 18.75
N GLY A 149 -1.02 -5.82 18.27
CA GLY A 149 -2.13 -6.34 19.08
C GLY A 149 -3.31 -5.38 19.26
N ASP A 150 -3.15 -4.11 18.94
CA ASP A 150 -4.25 -3.15 19.01
C ASP A 150 -5.33 -3.45 17.97
N SER A 151 -6.58 -3.38 18.42
CA SER A 151 -7.75 -3.38 17.54
C SER A 151 -7.98 -1.97 17.02
N CYS A 152 -8.00 -1.83 15.71
CA CYS A 152 -8.10 -0.55 15.02
C CYS A 152 -9.29 -0.51 14.08
N LEU A 153 -9.78 0.70 13.86
CA LEU A 153 -10.72 1.03 12.80
C LEU A 153 -10.06 2.01 11.84
N LEU A 154 -9.97 1.63 10.59
CA LEU A 154 -9.67 2.55 9.48
C LEU A 154 -10.98 2.94 8.80
N ALA A 155 -11.23 4.24 8.66
CA ALA A 155 -12.31 4.76 7.83
C ALA A 155 -11.73 5.69 6.76
N VAL A 156 -12.09 5.45 5.52
CA VAL A 156 -11.62 6.21 4.35
C VAL A 156 -12.85 6.78 3.65
N MET A 157 -12.96 8.09 3.66
CA MET A 157 -13.90 8.81 2.80
C MET A 157 -13.21 9.02 1.45
N THR A 158 -13.85 8.60 0.37
CA THR A 158 -13.41 8.89 -1.00
C THR A 158 -14.43 9.81 -1.65
N ASP A 159 -13.96 10.77 -2.45
CA ASP A 159 -14.83 11.66 -3.25
C ASP A 159 -14.24 11.79 -4.66
N ASN A 160 -14.96 11.27 -5.64
CA ASN A 160 -14.58 11.34 -7.05
C ASN A 160 -15.31 12.42 -7.83
N SER A 161 -15.86 13.42 -7.16
CA SER A 161 -16.46 14.60 -7.82
C SER A 161 -15.43 15.32 -8.68
N ASP A 162 -15.93 16.02 -9.71
CA ASP A 162 -15.08 16.87 -10.55
C ASP A 162 -14.39 17.95 -9.72
N ASP A 163 -13.06 18.00 -9.76
CA ASP A 163 -12.26 19.05 -9.15
C ASP A 163 -11.16 19.51 -10.11
N LYS A 164 -11.04 20.85 -10.27
CA LYS A 164 -10.03 21.46 -11.15
C LYS A 164 -8.64 21.57 -10.50
N ASN A 165 -8.55 21.37 -9.19
CA ASN A 165 -7.32 21.63 -8.42
C ASN A 165 -6.36 20.45 -8.38
N PHE A 166 -6.82 19.26 -8.77
CA PHE A 166 -5.97 18.05 -8.84
C PHE A 166 -6.38 17.15 -10.02
N PRO A 167 -5.48 16.27 -10.51
CA PRO A 167 -5.75 15.40 -11.65
C PRO A 167 -6.99 14.50 -11.45
N PRO A 168 -7.77 14.31 -12.51
CA PRO A 168 -7.56 14.74 -13.90
C PRO A 168 -7.84 16.23 -14.17
N GLY A 169 -8.39 16.99 -13.23
CA GLY A 169 -8.59 18.43 -13.35
C GLY A 169 -9.64 18.86 -14.36
N LYS A 170 -10.38 17.91 -14.95
CA LYS A 170 -11.41 18.12 -15.96
C LYS A 170 -12.70 17.40 -15.55
N ARG A 171 -13.80 17.84 -16.13
CA ARG A 171 -15.08 17.15 -15.94
C ARG A 171 -15.03 15.78 -16.59
N GLN A 172 -15.45 14.75 -15.86
CA GLN A 172 -15.35 13.35 -16.28
C GLN A 172 -16.05 13.06 -17.62
N TYR A 173 -17.20 13.69 -17.88
CA TYR A 173 -17.92 13.52 -19.13
C TYR A 173 -17.21 14.10 -20.36
N THR A 174 -16.14 14.88 -20.16
CA THR A 174 -15.31 15.43 -21.26
C THR A 174 -14.10 14.55 -21.58
N LEU A 175 -13.91 13.48 -20.80
CA LEU A 175 -12.79 12.57 -20.99
C LEU A 175 -13.18 11.43 -21.91
N ASP A 176 -12.20 10.90 -22.61
CA ASP A 176 -12.34 9.77 -23.55
C ASP A 176 -12.03 8.41 -22.90
N PHE A 177 -12.05 8.34 -21.58
CA PHE A 177 -11.84 7.12 -20.80
C PHE A 177 -12.78 7.06 -19.59
N ALA A 178 -13.00 5.84 -19.09
CA ALA A 178 -13.79 5.59 -17.90
C ALA A 178 -13.05 6.04 -16.64
N TYR A 179 -13.79 6.61 -15.69
CA TYR A 179 -13.26 7.21 -14.47
C TYR A 179 -13.93 6.56 -13.26
N HIS A 180 -13.26 5.55 -12.71
CA HIS A 180 -13.80 4.75 -11.62
C HIS A 180 -13.49 5.40 -10.26
N GLY A 181 -14.54 5.67 -9.46
CA GLY A 181 -14.37 6.10 -8.07
C GLY A 181 -14.03 4.95 -7.11
N GLY A 182 -13.51 5.28 -5.94
CA GLY A 182 -13.22 4.32 -4.87
C GLY A 182 -11.74 3.95 -4.75
N ILE A 183 -11.47 2.94 -3.94
CA ILE A 183 -10.13 2.35 -3.76
C ILE A 183 -9.97 1.29 -4.85
N TYR A 184 -9.47 1.70 -6.00
CA TYR A 184 -9.46 0.90 -7.23
C TYR A 184 -8.16 0.13 -7.48
N ARG A 185 -7.19 0.25 -6.56
CA ARG A 185 -5.94 -0.54 -6.52
C ARG A 185 -5.77 -1.21 -5.17
N ASP A 186 -4.71 -1.99 -5.05
CA ASP A 186 -4.40 -2.75 -3.85
C ASP A 186 -4.02 -1.88 -2.67
N VAL A 187 -4.23 -2.42 -1.47
CA VAL A 187 -3.78 -1.85 -0.21
C VAL A 187 -2.94 -2.87 0.55
N TRP A 188 -1.78 -2.43 1.04
CA TRP A 188 -0.82 -3.25 1.75
C TRP A 188 -0.55 -2.71 3.13
N MET A 189 -0.46 -3.59 4.12
CA MET A 189 0.09 -3.24 5.43
C MET A 189 1.56 -3.64 5.45
N ILE A 190 2.44 -2.66 5.72
CA ILE A 190 3.89 -2.82 5.64
C ILE A 190 4.51 -2.52 7.00
N GLY A 191 5.28 -3.47 7.53
CA GLY A 191 6.13 -3.30 8.69
C GLY A 191 7.60 -3.20 8.29
N LYS A 192 8.25 -2.05 8.50
CA LYS A 192 9.67 -1.80 8.22
C LYS A 192 10.47 -1.61 9.51
N SER A 193 11.78 -1.83 9.45
CA SER A 193 12.68 -1.53 10.57
C SER A 193 12.84 -0.02 10.72
N SER A 194 13.19 0.44 11.93
CA SER A 194 13.47 1.86 12.18
C SER A 194 14.64 2.41 11.35
N VAL A 195 15.54 1.53 10.92
CA VAL A 195 16.53 1.88 9.90
C VAL A 195 16.13 1.19 8.61
N ALA A 196 15.80 1.96 7.60
CA ALA A 196 15.33 1.46 6.32
C ALA A 196 15.67 2.43 5.19
N ILE A 197 15.73 1.90 3.97
CA ILE A 197 15.68 2.74 2.77
C ILE A 197 14.30 3.41 2.75
N THR A 198 14.27 4.72 2.53
CA THR A 198 13.03 5.51 2.51
C THR A 198 12.11 5.05 1.38
N ASP A 199 10.82 5.28 1.56
CA ASP A 199 9.89 5.27 0.44
C ASP A 199 10.04 6.57 -0.36
N ALA A 200 10.14 6.48 -1.67
CA ALA A 200 10.38 7.65 -2.52
C ALA A 200 9.24 8.68 -2.46
N LEU A 201 8.00 8.22 -2.23
CA LEU A 201 6.85 9.10 -2.09
C LEU A 201 6.80 9.77 -0.70
N GLU A 202 7.11 9.01 0.36
CA GLU A 202 7.18 9.55 1.73
C GLU A 202 8.31 10.58 1.87
N ALA A 203 9.42 10.37 1.14
CA ALA A 203 10.55 11.29 1.15
C ALA A 203 10.23 12.64 0.53
N ASP A 204 9.22 12.71 -0.36
CA ASP A 204 8.75 13.92 -1.05
C ASP A 204 9.89 14.75 -1.67
N LYS A 205 10.84 14.06 -2.30
CA LYS A 205 12.01 14.68 -2.94
C LYS A 205 11.94 14.54 -4.46
N VAL A 206 12.12 15.65 -5.15
CA VAL A 206 12.26 15.63 -6.62
C VAL A 206 13.57 14.94 -6.98
N ALA A 207 13.48 13.92 -7.85
CA ALA A 207 14.63 13.11 -8.26
C ALA A 207 15.47 12.59 -7.07
N GLY A 208 14.78 12.02 -6.08
CA GLY A 208 15.42 11.51 -4.86
C GLY A 208 14.45 10.71 -4.01
N GLY A 209 14.91 10.28 -2.83
CA GLY A 209 14.19 9.36 -1.96
C GLY A 209 14.25 7.90 -2.44
N GLY A 210 14.21 6.95 -1.52
CA GLY A 210 14.33 5.55 -1.86
C GLY A 210 15.65 5.21 -2.54
N VAL A 211 15.57 4.58 -3.70
CA VAL A 211 16.70 4.33 -4.60
C VAL A 211 16.42 5.05 -5.92
N PHE A 212 17.20 6.08 -6.20
CA PHE A 212 17.13 6.84 -7.43
C PHE A 212 18.32 6.49 -8.33
N VAL A 213 18.04 6.10 -9.57
CA VAL A 213 19.07 5.68 -10.53
C VAL A 213 19.01 6.56 -11.78
N HIS A 214 20.14 7.09 -12.20
CA HIS A 214 20.27 7.79 -13.46
C HIS A 214 21.56 7.40 -14.20
N PHE A 215 21.61 7.74 -15.47
CA PHE A 215 22.70 7.31 -16.36
C PHE A 215 23.23 8.48 -17.17
N ASP A 216 24.55 8.49 -17.34
CA ASP A 216 25.24 9.43 -18.22
C ASP A 216 26.17 8.70 -19.19
N ASN A 217 26.61 9.40 -20.24
CA ASN A 217 27.63 8.96 -21.18
C ASN A 217 27.36 7.56 -21.78
N ILE A 218 26.08 7.30 -22.11
CA ILE A 218 25.63 6.01 -22.62
C ILE A 218 26.14 5.79 -24.04
N SER A 219 26.78 4.66 -24.26
CA SER A 219 27.21 4.21 -25.58
C SER A 219 27.12 2.68 -25.70
N GLY A 220 27.34 2.12 -26.87
CA GLY A 220 27.40 0.66 -27.04
C GLY A 220 28.56 -0.05 -26.32
N LYS A 221 29.46 0.71 -25.66
CA LYS A 221 30.65 0.18 -24.98
C LYS A 221 30.70 0.53 -23.49
N LYS A 222 30.07 1.62 -23.07
CA LYS A 222 30.07 2.08 -21.66
C LYS A 222 28.83 2.87 -21.32
N ALA A 223 28.50 2.87 -20.05
CA ALA A 223 27.57 3.80 -19.40
C ALA A 223 28.13 4.20 -18.04
N GLU A 224 27.81 5.40 -17.58
CA GLU A 224 28.03 5.83 -16.22
C GLU A 224 26.71 5.71 -15.48
N VAL A 225 26.72 4.98 -14.36
CA VAL A 225 25.53 4.68 -13.57
C VAL A 225 25.69 5.37 -12.21
N TYR A 226 24.75 6.23 -11.88
CA TYR A 226 24.64 6.91 -10.59
C TYR A 226 23.48 6.33 -9.80
N VAL A 227 23.75 5.97 -8.54
CA VAL A 227 22.75 5.39 -7.65
C VAL A 227 22.74 6.16 -6.35
N ASP A 228 21.67 6.91 -6.13
CA ASP A 228 21.43 7.61 -4.87
C ASP A 228 20.47 6.78 -4.01
N THR A 229 20.96 6.36 -2.84
CA THR A 229 20.16 5.58 -1.88
C THR A 229 19.96 6.39 -0.62
N GLU A 230 18.70 6.73 -0.34
CA GLU A 230 18.34 7.43 0.88
C GLU A 230 17.97 6.43 1.99
N VAL A 231 18.69 6.51 3.11
CA VAL A 231 18.45 5.69 4.30
C VAL A 231 18.06 6.57 5.46
N HIS A 232 16.96 6.24 6.11
CA HIS A 232 16.43 6.94 7.27
C HIS A 232 16.56 6.11 8.53
N ASN A 233 16.77 6.77 9.68
CA ASN A 233 16.73 6.19 11.00
C ASN A 233 15.69 6.95 11.85
N SER A 234 14.51 6.37 12.02
CA SER A 234 13.46 6.89 12.90
C SER A 234 13.70 6.54 14.38
N GLY A 235 14.70 5.71 14.65
CA GLY A 235 15.05 5.30 16.00
C GLY A 235 15.77 6.39 16.77
N LYS A 236 15.69 6.32 18.11
CA LYS A 236 16.33 7.31 19.01
C LYS A 236 17.84 7.17 19.14
N ARG A 237 18.44 6.12 18.62
CA ARG A 237 19.88 5.84 18.74
C ARG A 237 20.57 5.99 17.40
N THR A 238 21.70 6.68 17.40
CA THR A 238 22.61 6.72 16.23
C THR A 238 22.97 5.30 15.80
N ARG A 239 22.94 5.05 14.50
CA ARG A 239 23.30 3.77 13.86
C ARG A 239 24.35 3.99 12.80
N THR A 240 25.29 3.04 12.69
CA THR A 240 26.18 2.97 11.54
C THR A 240 25.77 1.75 10.72
N VAL A 241 25.53 1.94 9.44
CA VAL A 241 25.08 0.90 8.51
C VAL A 241 26.01 0.87 7.30
N ALA A 242 26.14 -0.31 6.67
CA ALA A 242 26.74 -0.42 5.35
C ALA A 242 25.61 -0.38 4.31
N VAL A 243 25.70 0.56 3.38
CA VAL A 243 24.84 0.61 2.20
C VAL A 243 25.62 -0.08 1.08
N GLU A 244 25.08 -1.15 0.56
CA GLU A 244 25.68 -1.90 -0.53
C GLU A 244 24.82 -1.77 -1.79
N THR A 245 25.43 -1.33 -2.88
CA THR A 245 24.81 -1.27 -4.21
C THR A 245 25.44 -2.36 -5.07
N VAL A 246 24.61 -3.23 -5.61
CA VAL A 246 25.03 -4.32 -6.50
C VAL A 246 24.39 -4.10 -7.87
N LEU A 247 25.22 -3.94 -8.90
CA LEU A 247 24.78 -3.95 -10.27
C LEU A 247 24.81 -5.40 -10.77
N VAL A 248 23.71 -5.87 -11.32
CA VAL A 248 23.56 -7.22 -11.89
C VAL A 248 23.29 -7.13 -13.39
N ASP A 249 23.64 -8.16 -14.13
CA ASP A 249 23.28 -8.30 -15.55
C ASP A 249 21.84 -8.88 -15.71
N ALA A 250 21.44 -9.12 -16.94
CA ALA A 250 20.11 -9.69 -17.26
C ALA A 250 19.90 -11.12 -16.75
N GLY A 251 20.94 -11.80 -16.31
CA GLY A 251 20.91 -13.12 -15.69
C GLY A 251 21.04 -13.08 -14.17
N ASP A 252 20.86 -11.90 -13.55
CA ASP A 252 21.03 -11.66 -12.11
C ASP A 252 22.43 -11.93 -11.57
N VAL A 253 23.46 -11.94 -12.48
CA VAL A 253 24.84 -12.13 -12.08
C VAL A 253 25.46 -10.77 -11.70
N PRO A 254 26.07 -10.65 -10.50
CA PRO A 254 26.71 -9.41 -10.07
C PRO A 254 27.89 -9.02 -10.97
N VAL A 255 27.82 -7.84 -11.60
CA VAL A 255 28.87 -7.26 -12.44
C VAL A 255 29.68 -6.18 -11.71
N LYS A 256 29.06 -5.51 -10.72
CA LYS A 256 29.73 -4.50 -9.90
C LYS A 256 29.10 -4.43 -8.52
N ARG A 257 29.94 -4.22 -7.50
CA ARG A 257 29.54 -4.03 -6.11
C ARG A 257 30.26 -2.82 -5.52
N VAL A 258 29.48 -1.95 -4.86
CA VAL A 258 29.98 -0.78 -4.14
C VAL A 258 29.40 -0.79 -2.74
N SER A 259 30.20 -0.56 -1.71
CA SER A 259 29.75 -0.49 -0.32
C SER A 259 30.25 0.79 0.33
N GLN A 260 29.37 1.43 1.09
CA GLN A 260 29.65 2.66 1.82
C GLN A 260 29.13 2.56 3.25
N GLN A 261 29.95 2.96 4.21
CA GLN A 261 29.52 3.11 5.63
C GLN A 261 28.85 4.45 5.82
N VAL A 262 27.64 4.45 6.39
CA VAL A 262 26.86 5.65 6.64
C VAL A 262 26.47 5.69 8.12
N LYS A 263 26.73 6.83 8.77
CA LYS A 263 26.30 7.08 10.14
C LYS A 263 24.98 7.86 10.11
N LEU A 264 23.93 7.24 10.65
CA LEU A 264 22.58 7.79 10.73
C LEU A 264 22.32 8.29 12.15
N GLN A 265 21.80 9.51 12.26
CA GLN A 265 21.42 10.13 13.55
C GLN A 265 20.03 9.73 13.97
#